data_25d231d2e9c6abcae194438eec2a6c45
#
_entry.id   25d231d2e9c6abcae194438eec2a6c45
#
_cell.length_a   1.000
_cell.length_b   1.000
_cell.length_c   1.000
_cell.angle_alpha   90.00
_cell.angle_beta   90.00
_cell.angle_gamma   90.00
#
_symmetry.space_group_name_H-M   'P 1'
#
loop_
_entity.id
_entity.type
_entity.pdbx_description
1 polymer ?
#
loop_
_entity_poly.entity_id
_entity_poly.type
_entity_poly.pdbx_seq_one_letter_code
_entity_poly.pdbx_strand_id
1 'polypeptide(L)'
;MVIKILKNNAVTIAISSIVIFFIAYFLFAYSGVMLSVEAGYQIGEISRWCERISDGYFREPANALSNIGFILTGIFMVYILSREEVTGQNFFIGFTSISVLYASASIFLGPGSLMMHGTHTEWGQWIDNVSMVAYIIIPWLLNFKVLNDWSENQFLLAYFVILILFSVLSWFFGSDLGIDFSLFGLSIGLWVISEFLYNFYSSYMRVISGFVGFAVLWLFGTSPYEVFTNLQDFWWTLFFWLPGLIGTNKPESKRKYNPWFFAGCFFYILAFTIWLQGNLIVNPDTEWCYPDSIIQPHALWHIICALATLSF
;
A
#
# COMPACT_ATOMS: atom_id res chain seq x y z
N MET A 1 0.29 7.78 -31.15
CA MET A 1 0.46 6.37 -31.62
C MET A 1 0.80 5.44 -30.46
N VAL A 2 1.83 5.72 -29.67
CA VAL A 2 2.30 4.86 -28.55
C VAL A 2 1.21 4.59 -27.51
N ILE A 3 0.53 5.63 -26.99
CA ILE A 3 -0.54 5.48 -25.98
C ILE A 3 -1.67 4.58 -26.48
N LYS A 4 -2.06 4.68 -27.75
CA LYS A 4 -3.12 3.85 -28.34
C LYS A 4 -2.68 2.37 -28.41
N ILE A 5 -1.43 2.10 -28.73
CA ILE A 5 -0.87 0.74 -28.76
C ILE A 5 -0.83 0.16 -27.35
N LEU A 6 -0.37 0.95 -26.36
CA LEU A 6 -0.35 0.54 -24.95
C LEU A 6 -1.77 0.28 -24.43
N LYS A 7 -2.72 1.18 -24.67
CA LYS A 7 -4.12 1.02 -24.27
C LYS A 7 -4.73 -0.29 -24.82
N ASN A 8 -4.50 -0.58 -26.10
CA ASN A 8 -5.06 -1.77 -26.75
C ASN A 8 -4.45 -3.08 -26.23
N ASN A 9 -3.23 -3.06 -25.73
CA ASN A 9 -2.51 -4.25 -25.25
C ASN A 9 -2.37 -4.29 -23.73
N ALA A 10 -2.91 -3.32 -23.00
CA ALA A 10 -2.67 -3.14 -21.57
C ALA A 10 -3.03 -4.39 -20.74
N VAL A 11 -4.18 -5.00 -21.01
CA VAL A 11 -4.62 -6.22 -20.31
C VAL A 11 -3.69 -7.39 -20.63
N THR A 12 -3.30 -7.55 -21.89
CA THR A 12 -2.36 -8.61 -22.31
C THR A 12 -1.01 -8.42 -21.64
N ILE A 13 -0.50 -7.19 -21.58
CA ILE A 13 0.76 -6.86 -20.89
C ILE A 13 0.65 -7.21 -19.40
N ALA A 14 -0.42 -6.80 -18.73
CA ALA A 14 -0.64 -7.08 -17.32
C ALA A 14 -0.69 -8.59 -17.03
N ILE A 15 -1.48 -9.34 -17.80
CA ILE A 15 -1.57 -10.80 -17.65
C ILE A 15 -0.23 -11.47 -17.93
N SER A 16 0.47 -11.07 -19.01
CA SER A 16 1.77 -11.65 -19.35
C SER A 16 2.81 -11.40 -18.26
N SER A 17 2.83 -10.21 -17.67
CA SER A 17 3.74 -9.88 -16.57
C SER A 17 3.50 -10.78 -15.35
N ILE A 18 2.23 -11.05 -15.02
CA ILE A 18 1.88 -11.93 -13.91
C ILE A 18 2.20 -13.39 -14.21
N VAL A 19 1.98 -13.86 -15.46
CA VAL A 19 2.38 -15.21 -15.86
C VAL A 19 3.90 -15.38 -15.77
N ILE A 20 4.67 -14.39 -16.23
CA ILE A 20 6.14 -14.41 -16.12
C ILE A 20 6.56 -14.43 -14.66
N PHE A 21 5.92 -13.63 -13.80
CA PHE A 21 6.18 -13.64 -12.36
C PHE A 21 5.98 -15.04 -11.75
N PHE A 22 4.84 -15.71 -12.01
CA PHE A 22 4.59 -17.03 -11.45
C PHE A 22 5.54 -18.10 -12.03
N ILE A 23 5.87 -18.03 -13.30
CA ILE A 23 6.89 -18.92 -13.89
C ILE A 23 8.22 -18.73 -13.16
N ALA A 24 8.68 -17.49 -12.99
CA ALA A 24 9.91 -17.19 -12.26
C ALA A 24 9.84 -17.68 -10.81
N TYR A 25 8.74 -17.39 -10.11
CA TYR A 25 8.52 -17.83 -8.74
C TYR A 25 8.68 -19.35 -8.59
N PHE A 26 7.98 -20.13 -9.40
CA PHE A 26 8.05 -21.60 -9.31
C PHE A 26 9.40 -22.17 -9.74
N LEU A 27 10.08 -21.54 -10.70
CA LEU A 27 11.45 -21.94 -11.06
C LEU A 27 12.42 -21.71 -9.91
N PHE A 28 12.36 -20.57 -9.23
CA PHE A 28 13.19 -20.28 -8.07
C PHE A 28 12.83 -21.16 -6.87
N ALA A 29 11.56 -21.40 -6.62
CA ALA A 29 11.12 -22.30 -5.55
C ALA A 29 11.62 -23.74 -5.82
N TYR A 30 11.48 -24.23 -7.06
CA TYR A 30 11.97 -25.56 -7.44
C TYR A 30 13.50 -25.67 -7.36
N SER A 31 14.24 -24.61 -7.69
CA SER A 31 15.72 -24.62 -7.62
C SER A 31 16.28 -24.61 -6.20
N GLY A 32 15.43 -24.41 -5.19
CA GLY A 32 15.83 -24.33 -3.80
C GLY A 32 16.41 -22.97 -3.36
N VAL A 33 16.47 -21.99 -4.25
CA VAL A 33 16.98 -20.63 -3.93
C VAL A 33 16.12 -19.93 -2.87
N MET A 34 14.85 -20.30 -2.74
CA MET A 34 13.90 -19.75 -1.77
C MET A 34 13.81 -20.56 -0.47
N LEU A 35 14.73 -21.46 -0.19
CA LEU A 35 14.66 -22.34 0.99
C LEU A 35 15.11 -21.68 2.29
N SER A 36 15.79 -20.54 2.24
CA SER A 36 16.19 -19.80 3.44
C SER A 36 14.95 -19.16 4.07
N VAL A 37 14.57 -19.64 5.23
CA VAL A 37 13.59 -18.99 6.09
C VAL A 37 14.30 -17.87 6.85
N GLU A 38 13.62 -16.76 7.08
CA GLU A 38 14.14 -15.65 7.88
C GLU A 38 14.65 -16.15 9.25
N ALA A 39 15.74 -15.57 9.73
CA ALA A 39 16.31 -15.93 11.02
C ALA A 39 15.26 -15.75 12.13
N GLY A 40 14.90 -16.84 12.82
CA GLY A 40 13.88 -16.84 13.88
C GLY A 40 12.57 -17.56 13.52
N TYR A 41 12.37 -17.96 12.27
CA TYR A 41 11.23 -18.78 11.87
C TYR A 41 11.71 -20.16 11.41
N GLN A 42 11.09 -21.22 11.95
CA GLN A 42 11.35 -22.60 11.55
C GLN A 42 10.14 -23.22 10.88
N ILE A 43 10.38 -24.19 10.00
CA ILE A 43 9.30 -24.97 9.41
C ILE A 43 8.49 -25.65 10.52
N GLY A 44 7.16 -25.53 10.47
CA GLY A 44 6.23 -26.05 11.48
C GLY A 44 5.88 -25.05 12.59
N GLU A 45 6.60 -23.95 12.74
CA GLU A 45 6.24 -22.88 13.67
C GLU A 45 5.05 -22.05 13.16
N ILE A 46 4.41 -21.36 14.09
CA ILE A 46 3.32 -20.42 13.79
C ILE A 46 3.92 -19.06 13.54
N SER A 47 3.65 -18.49 12.37
CA SER A 47 4.11 -17.13 12.05
C SER A 47 3.35 -16.06 12.83
N ARG A 48 3.89 -14.86 12.87
CA ARG A 48 3.18 -13.70 13.44
C ARG A 48 1.81 -13.42 12.79
N TRP A 49 1.58 -13.97 11.62
CA TRP A 49 0.33 -13.85 10.86
C TRP A 49 -0.63 -15.04 11.09
N CYS A 50 -0.36 -15.84 12.10
CA CYS A 50 -1.16 -16.98 12.53
C CYS A 50 -1.08 -18.23 11.63
N GLU A 51 -0.53 -18.18 10.43
CA GLU A 51 -0.40 -19.36 9.60
C GLU A 51 0.84 -20.20 9.97
N ARG A 52 0.74 -21.52 9.93
CA ARG A 52 1.88 -22.43 10.15
C ARG A 52 2.80 -22.42 8.94
N ILE A 53 4.09 -22.23 9.19
CA ILE A 53 5.14 -22.22 8.17
C ILE A 53 5.31 -23.61 7.58
N SER A 54 5.01 -23.75 6.30
CA SER A 54 5.06 -25.02 5.56
C SER A 54 6.40 -25.21 4.87
N ASP A 55 6.74 -26.46 4.57
CA ASP A 55 7.90 -26.81 3.74
C ASP A 55 7.57 -26.87 2.24
N GLY A 56 6.39 -26.40 1.83
CA GLY A 56 5.94 -26.35 0.45
C GLY A 56 6.54 -25.21 -0.37
N TYR A 57 6.02 -25.04 -1.59
CA TYR A 57 6.39 -23.92 -2.47
C TYR A 57 6.01 -22.53 -1.91
N PHE A 58 5.05 -22.48 -1.00
CA PHE A 58 4.68 -21.28 -0.24
C PHE A 58 4.85 -21.57 1.24
N ARG A 59 5.55 -20.70 1.96
CA ARG A 59 5.75 -20.81 3.42
C ARG A 59 4.47 -20.61 4.20
N GLU A 60 3.65 -19.65 3.79
CA GLU A 60 2.30 -19.39 4.30
C GLU A 60 1.31 -19.47 3.13
N PRO A 61 0.81 -20.67 2.76
CA PRO A 61 0.02 -20.85 1.54
C PRO A 61 -1.24 -20.00 1.45
N ALA A 62 -2.02 -19.89 2.54
CA ALA A 62 -3.26 -19.11 2.54
C ALA A 62 -2.96 -17.60 2.45
N ASN A 63 -2.01 -17.12 3.25
CA ASN A 63 -1.58 -15.71 3.22
C ASN A 63 -0.94 -15.35 1.87
N ALA A 64 -0.08 -16.22 1.32
CA ALA A 64 0.54 -15.99 0.02
C ALA A 64 -0.49 -15.94 -1.12
N LEU A 65 -1.36 -16.95 -1.21
CA LEU A 65 -2.31 -17.07 -2.33
C LEU A 65 -3.44 -16.04 -2.26
N SER A 66 -3.81 -15.55 -1.08
CA SER A 66 -4.81 -14.48 -0.95
C SER A 66 -4.42 -13.19 -1.67
N ASN A 67 -3.13 -12.96 -1.90
CA ASN A 67 -2.60 -11.83 -2.66
C ASN A 67 -2.97 -11.83 -4.16
N ILE A 68 -3.45 -12.95 -4.68
CA ILE A 68 -4.07 -13.02 -6.02
C ILE A 68 -5.26 -12.04 -6.10
N GLY A 69 -5.91 -11.72 -4.99
CA GLY A 69 -6.96 -10.69 -4.92
C GLY A 69 -6.51 -9.35 -5.51
N PHE A 70 -5.32 -8.86 -5.14
CA PHE A 70 -4.77 -7.59 -5.69
C PHE A 70 -4.45 -7.71 -7.19
N ILE A 71 -3.96 -8.85 -7.63
CA ILE A 71 -3.70 -9.10 -9.05
C ILE A 71 -4.99 -9.02 -9.85
N LEU A 72 -6.03 -9.71 -9.40
CA LEU A 72 -7.32 -9.76 -10.10
C LEU A 72 -8.00 -8.39 -10.14
N THR A 73 -8.02 -7.67 -9.01
CA THR A 73 -8.61 -6.32 -8.97
C THR A 73 -7.84 -5.34 -9.84
N GLY A 74 -6.50 -5.37 -9.80
CA GLY A 74 -5.67 -4.49 -10.62
C GLY A 74 -5.79 -4.81 -12.13
N ILE A 75 -5.84 -6.08 -12.54
CA ILE A 75 -6.10 -6.46 -13.95
C ILE A 75 -7.50 -6.01 -14.37
N PHE A 76 -8.50 -6.14 -13.50
CA PHE A 76 -9.85 -5.66 -13.78
C PHE A 76 -9.88 -4.14 -13.96
N MET A 77 -9.16 -3.38 -13.13
CA MET A 77 -8.99 -1.93 -13.32
C MET A 77 -8.36 -1.62 -14.69
N VAL A 78 -7.26 -2.29 -15.06
CA VAL A 78 -6.63 -2.11 -16.39
C VAL A 78 -7.61 -2.40 -17.51
N TYR A 79 -8.44 -3.44 -17.35
CA TYR A 79 -9.48 -3.78 -18.33
C TYR A 79 -10.51 -2.65 -18.50
N ILE A 80 -11.04 -2.12 -17.40
CA ILE A 80 -12.00 -0.99 -17.43
C ILE A 80 -11.34 0.23 -18.06
N LEU A 81 -10.18 0.66 -17.56
CA LEU A 81 -9.44 1.82 -18.07
C LEU A 81 -9.12 1.73 -19.56
N SER A 82 -8.84 0.52 -20.07
CA SER A 82 -8.57 0.31 -21.50
C SER A 82 -9.80 0.54 -22.39
N ARG A 83 -11.01 0.51 -21.83
CA ARG A 83 -12.27 0.68 -22.53
C ARG A 83 -12.92 2.04 -22.33
N GLU A 84 -12.60 2.70 -21.24
CA GLU A 84 -13.13 4.02 -20.93
C GLU A 84 -12.46 5.12 -21.75
N GLU A 85 -13.23 6.18 -22.01
CA GLU A 85 -12.70 7.44 -22.53
C GLU A 85 -12.33 8.37 -21.39
N VAL A 86 -11.28 9.16 -21.57
CA VAL A 86 -10.87 10.18 -20.61
C VAL A 86 -11.92 11.28 -20.61
N THR A 87 -12.66 11.43 -19.51
CA THR A 87 -13.71 12.42 -19.36
C THR A 87 -13.61 13.17 -18.04
N GLY A 88 -13.87 14.48 -18.09
CA GLY A 88 -13.93 15.32 -16.89
C GLY A 88 -12.59 15.55 -16.22
N GLN A 89 -12.63 15.87 -14.91
CA GLN A 89 -11.46 16.21 -14.09
C GLN A 89 -11.00 15.07 -13.17
N ASN A 90 -11.63 13.90 -13.24
CA ASN A 90 -11.25 12.76 -12.42
C ASN A 90 -10.03 12.07 -13.03
N PHE A 91 -8.91 12.05 -12.28
CA PHE A 91 -7.66 11.45 -12.72
C PHE A 91 -7.73 9.92 -12.91
N PHE A 92 -8.74 9.26 -12.36
CA PHE A 92 -8.92 7.80 -12.42
C PHE A 92 -9.90 7.34 -13.49
N ILE A 93 -10.45 8.24 -14.30
CA ILE A 93 -11.35 7.89 -15.43
C ILE A 93 -10.55 7.83 -16.72
N GLY A 94 -10.63 6.68 -17.39
CA GLY A 94 -9.96 6.43 -18.66
C GLY A 94 -8.47 6.11 -18.52
N PHE A 95 -7.82 5.86 -19.65
CA PHE A 95 -6.44 5.42 -19.74
C PHE A 95 -5.47 6.61 -19.65
N THR A 96 -5.19 7.07 -18.41
CA THR A 96 -4.25 8.14 -18.10
C THR A 96 -3.00 7.57 -17.43
N SER A 97 -1.90 8.32 -17.37
CA SER A 97 -0.68 7.86 -16.65
C SER A 97 -0.97 7.62 -15.17
N ILE A 98 -1.83 8.42 -14.55
CA ILE A 98 -2.18 8.31 -13.13
C ILE A 98 -3.06 7.09 -12.87
N SER A 99 -4.10 6.88 -13.68
CA SER A 99 -4.99 5.73 -13.52
C SER A 99 -4.27 4.40 -13.79
N VAL A 100 -3.41 4.38 -14.81
CA VAL A 100 -2.57 3.21 -15.13
C VAL A 100 -1.55 2.95 -14.02
N LEU A 101 -0.94 4.00 -13.46
CA LEU A 101 -0.03 3.88 -12.31
C LEU A 101 -0.74 3.25 -11.11
N TYR A 102 -1.94 3.73 -10.78
CA TYR A 102 -2.74 3.19 -9.67
C TYR A 102 -3.09 1.71 -9.87
N ALA A 103 -3.58 1.36 -11.04
CA ALA A 103 -3.89 -0.04 -11.38
C ALA A 103 -2.64 -0.93 -11.36
N SER A 104 -1.49 -0.41 -11.85
CA SER A 104 -0.21 -1.13 -11.84
C SER A 104 0.33 -1.32 -10.42
N ALA A 105 0.23 -0.30 -9.55
CA ALA A 105 0.58 -0.41 -8.14
C ALA A 105 -0.30 -1.42 -7.41
N SER A 106 -1.60 -1.45 -7.72
CA SER A 106 -2.53 -2.47 -7.19
C SER A 106 -2.16 -3.89 -7.64
N ILE A 107 -1.78 -4.08 -8.92
CA ILE A 107 -1.26 -5.37 -9.39
C ILE A 107 0.03 -5.74 -8.64
N PHE A 108 0.94 -4.78 -8.43
CA PHE A 108 2.25 -5.01 -7.81
C PHE A 108 2.14 -5.40 -6.34
N LEU A 109 1.11 -4.95 -5.62
CA LEU A 109 0.82 -5.42 -4.26
C LEU A 109 0.71 -6.95 -4.20
N GLY A 110 0.10 -7.58 -5.21
CA GLY A 110 -0.06 -9.03 -5.25
C GLY A 110 1.27 -9.79 -5.24
N PRO A 111 2.13 -9.65 -6.26
CA PRO A 111 3.47 -10.24 -6.28
C PRO A 111 4.34 -9.83 -5.08
N GLY A 112 4.31 -8.55 -4.67
CA GLY A 112 5.12 -8.07 -3.56
C GLY A 112 4.81 -8.79 -2.27
N SER A 113 3.56 -8.79 -1.85
CA SER A 113 3.15 -9.44 -0.61
C SER A 113 3.17 -10.99 -0.72
N LEU A 114 2.90 -11.54 -1.90
CA LEU A 114 3.09 -12.98 -2.14
C LEU A 114 4.55 -13.40 -1.89
N MET A 115 5.53 -12.58 -2.27
CA MET A 115 6.95 -12.88 -2.05
C MET A 115 7.28 -12.99 -0.56
N MET A 116 6.74 -12.11 0.29
CA MET A 116 6.94 -12.20 1.74
C MET A 116 6.36 -13.51 2.30
N HIS A 117 5.07 -13.74 2.11
CA HIS A 117 4.38 -14.90 2.66
C HIS A 117 4.78 -16.23 1.97
N GLY A 118 5.20 -16.13 0.72
CA GLY A 118 5.65 -17.29 -0.04
C GLY A 118 7.05 -17.75 0.31
N THR A 119 7.93 -16.85 0.71
CA THR A 119 9.36 -17.17 0.90
C THR A 119 9.85 -17.07 2.34
N HIS A 120 9.26 -16.19 3.17
CA HIS A 120 9.77 -15.83 4.50
C HIS A 120 11.25 -15.43 4.48
N THR A 121 11.63 -14.58 3.53
CA THR A 121 12.99 -14.06 3.36
C THR A 121 13.03 -12.55 3.57
N GLU A 122 14.18 -12.00 3.96
CA GLU A 122 14.38 -10.55 4.11
C GLU A 122 14.07 -9.79 2.82
N TRP A 123 14.49 -10.31 1.66
CA TRP A 123 14.18 -9.70 0.38
C TRP A 123 12.70 -9.82 -0.01
N GLY A 124 12.01 -10.90 0.44
CA GLY A 124 10.56 -11.03 0.32
C GLY A 124 9.84 -9.97 1.15
N GLN A 125 10.26 -9.72 2.37
CA GLN A 125 9.75 -8.65 3.22
C GLN A 125 10.02 -7.27 2.63
N TRP A 126 11.24 -7.08 2.09
CA TRP A 126 11.60 -5.81 1.44
C TRP A 126 10.69 -5.49 0.25
N ILE A 127 10.46 -6.45 -0.67
CA ILE A 127 9.61 -6.21 -1.86
C ILE A 127 8.14 -6.02 -1.48
N ASP A 128 7.65 -6.67 -0.41
CA ASP A 128 6.33 -6.43 0.15
C ASP A 128 6.18 -4.98 0.61
N ASN A 129 7.11 -4.49 1.44
CA ASN A 129 7.14 -3.10 1.89
C ASN A 129 7.22 -2.11 0.72
N VAL A 130 8.04 -2.38 -0.30
CA VAL A 130 8.13 -1.54 -1.51
C VAL A 130 6.80 -1.52 -2.25
N SER A 131 6.11 -2.65 -2.37
CA SER A 131 4.82 -2.72 -3.04
C SER A 131 3.72 -1.96 -2.31
N MET A 132 3.69 -2.05 -0.97
CA MET A 132 2.76 -1.27 -0.14
C MET A 132 3.01 0.23 -0.27
N VAL A 133 4.28 0.66 -0.24
CA VAL A 133 4.65 2.06 -0.42
C VAL A 133 4.31 2.54 -1.82
N ALA A 134 4.58 1.75 -2.86
CA ALA A 134 4.23 2.09 -4.24
C ALA A 134 2.74 2.41 -4.41
N TYR A 135 1.87 1.75 -3.67
CA TYR A 135 0.44 2.01 -3.68
C TYR A 135 0.06 3.22 -2.83
N ILE A 136 0.49 3.26 -1.55
CA ILE A 136 -0.03 4.23 -0.57
C ILE A 136 0.46 5.67 -0.80
N ILE A 137 1.57 5.88 -1.50
CA ILE A 137 2.03 7.24 -1.81
C ILE A 137 1.17 7.94 -2.87
N ILE A 138 0.40 7.22 -3.68
CA ILE A 138 -0.41 7.80 -4.76
C ILE A 138 -1.48 8.77 -4.22
N PRO A 139 -2.33 8.41 -3.23
CA PRO A 139 -3.42 9.28 -2.77
C PRO A 139 -2.96 10.64 -2.27
N TRP A 140 -1.93 10.69 -1.42
CA TRP A 140 -1.47 11.96 -0.90
C TRP A 140 -0.67 12.77 -1.91
N LEU A 141 0.09 12.13 -2.82
CA LEU A 141 0.74 12.84 -3.93
C LEU A 141 -0.27 13.46 -4.89
N LEU A 142 -1.43 12.82 -5.12
CA LEU A 142 -2.51 13.42 -5.89
C LEU A 142 -3.07 14.69 -5.22
N ASN A 143 -3.22 14.67 -3.90
CA ASN A 143 -3.60 15.85 -3.17
C ASN A 143 -2.54 16.95 -3.29
N PHE A 144 -1.24 16.59 -3.20
CA PHE A 144 -0.14 17.51 -3.40
C PHE A 144 -0.10 18.09 -4.81
N LYS A 145 -0.38 17.25 -5.83
CA LYS A 145 -0.49 17.73 -7.21
C LYS A 145 -1.50 18.86 -7.33
N VAL A 146 -2.67 18.74 -6.69
CA VAL A 146 -3.71 19.79 -6.73
C VAL A 146 -3.33 20.97 -5.86
N LEU A 147 -2.84 20.77 -4.63
CA LEU A 147 -2.46 21.83 -3.69
C LEU A 147 -1.25 22.64 -4.16
N ASN A 148 -0.50 22.19 -5.16
CA ASN A 148 0.69 22.83 -5.69
C ASN A 148 0.64 23.12 -7.19
N ASP A 149 -0.48 22.81 -7.84
CA ASP A 149 -0.64 22.92 -9.29
C ASP A 149 0.47 22.19 -10.07
N TRP A 150 0.82 20.99 -9.61
CA TRP A 150 1.87 20.20 -10.27
C TRP A 150 1.39 19.66 -11.61
N SER A 151 2.26 19.72 -12.58
CA SER A 151 2.09 18.99 -13.84
C SER A 151 2.11 17.47 -13.58
N GLU A 152 1.62 16.70 -14.55
CA GLU A 152 1.66 15.23 -14.48
C GLU A 152 3.10 14.71 -14.38
N ASN A 153 4.04 15.32 -15.10
CA ASN A 153 5.46 14.96 -15.02
C ASN A 153 6.07 15.21 -13.64
N GLN A 154 5.70 16.28 -12.96
CA GLN A 154 6.16 16.55 -11.60
C GLN A 154 5.59 15.54 -10.60
N PHE A 155 4.32 15.16 -10.75
CA PHE A 155 3.72 14.10 -9.96
C PHE A 155 4.44 12.76 -10.16
N LEU A 156 4.67 12.35 -11.41
CA LEU A 156 5.38 11.10 -11.73
C LEU A 156 6.82 11.13 -11.23
N LEU A 157 7.51 12.25 -11.40
CA LEU A 157 8.88 12.41 -10.89
C LEU A 157 8.92 12.26 -9.37
N ALA A 158 8.04 12.94 -8.64
CA ALA A 158 7.95 12.83 -7.18
C ALA A 158 7.64 11.39 -6.75
N TYR A 159 6.69 10.74 -7.42
CA TYR A 159 6.36 9.34 -7.16
C TYR A 159 7.56 8.41 -7.30
N PHE A 160 8.25 8.44 -8.43
CA PHE A 160 9.38 7.54 -8.66
C PHE A 160 10.58 7.88 -7.79
N VAL A 161 10.84 9.16 -7.52
CA VAL A 161 11.92 9.57 -6.60
C VAL A 161 11.67 9.02 -5.20
N ILE A 162 10.48 9.19 -4.64
CA ILE A 162 10.14 8.69 -3.31
C ILE A 162 10.23 7.17 -3.28
N LEU A 163 9.65 6.47 -4.25
CA LEU A 163 9.66 5.02 -4.31
C LEU A 163 11.07 4.45 -4.43
N ILE A 164 11.91 5.00 -5.30
CA ILE A 164 13.30 4.55 -5.50
C ILE A 164 14.12 4.83 -4.23
N LEU A 165 14.02 6.04 -3.67
CA LEU A 165 14.72 6.37 -2.44
C LEU A 165 14.32 5.44 -1.29
N PHE A 166 13.03 5.20 -1.10
CA PHE A 166 12.56 4.24 -0.09
C PHE A 166 13.11 2.85 -0.36
N SER A 167 13.02 2.34 -1.58
CA SER A 167 13.48 1.01 -1.94
C SER A 167 14.98 0.82 -1.67
N VAL A 168 15.79 1.80 -2.04
CA VAL A 168 17.25 1.75 -1.83
C VAL A 168 17.60 1.89 -0.35
N LEU A 169 17.02 2.88 0.32
CA LEU A 169 17.33 3.15 1.72
C LEU A 169 16.86 2.00 2.64
N SER A 170 15.67 1.46 2.40
CA SER A 170 15.16 0.32 3.19
C SER A 170 15.96 -0.96 2.96
N TRP A 171 16.54 -1.14 1.76
CA TRP A 171 17.43 -2.29 1.50
C TRP A 171 18.76 -2.19 2.26
N PHE A 172 19.40 -1.01 2.23
CA PHE A 172 20.73 -0.85 2.80
C PHE A 172 20.75 -0.51 4.28
N PHE A 173 19.72 0.13 4.80
CA PHE A 173 19.69 0.65 6.16
C PHE A 173 18.55 0.05 7.01
N GLY A 174 17.53 -0.53 6.37
CA GLY A 174 16.41 -1.20 7.06
C GLY A 174 15.81 -0.37 8.19
N SER A 175 15.63 -0.99 9.35
CA SER A 175 15.08 -0.37 10.55
C SER A 175 15.99 0.71 11.18
N ASP A 176 17.26 0.75 10.82
CA ASP A 176 18.23 1.70 11.39
C ASP A 176 17.89 3.16 11.09
N LEU A 177 17.10 3.39 10.03
CA LEU A 177 16.60 4.73 9.71
C LEU A 177 15.42 5.18 10.60
N GLY A 178 14.82 4.30 11.40
CA GLY A 178 13.61 4.58 12.19
C GLY A 178 12.37 4.90 11.35
N ILE A 179 12.38 4.59 10.05
CA ILE A 179 11.27 4.80 9.11
C ILE A 179 10.90 3.53 8.33
N ASP A 180 11.38 2.39 8.75
CA ASP A 180 11.21 1.09 8.12
C ASP A 180 9.75 0.77 7.81
N PHE A 181 8.86 0.81 8.82
CA PHE A 181 7.44 0.66 8.53
C PHE A 181 6.71 1.99 8.49
N SER A 182 7.29 3.02 9.06
CA SER A 182 6.66 4.33 9.29
C SER A 182 6.31 5.06 8.00
N LEU A 183 6.97 4.77 6.86
CA LEU A 183 6.60 5.40 5.59
C LEU A 183 5.19 4.99 5.14
N PHE A 184 4.74 3.76 5.41
CA PHE A 184 3.36 3.35 5.17
C PHE A 184 2.40 4.11 6.11
N GLY A 185 2.64 4.10 7.42
CA GLY A 185 1.84 4.84 8.40
C GLY A 185 1.89 6.36 8.17
N LEU A 186 3.08 6.90 7.89
CA LEU A 186 3.26 8.31 7.52
C LEU A 186 2.42 8.66 6.27
N SER A 187 2.40 7.80 5.26
CA SER A 187 1.63 8.04 4.03
C SER A 187 0.12 8.06 4.27
N ILE A 188 -0.39 7.22 5.17
CA ILE A 188 -1.79 7.29 5.61
C ILE A 188 -2.05 8.63 6.29
N GLY A 189 -1.18 9.05 7.21
CA GLY A 189 -1.25 10.36 7.87
C GLY A 189 -1.26 11.51 6.86
N LEU A 190 -0.31 11.51 5.92
CA LEU A 190 -0.21 12.53 4.88
C LEU A 190 -1.44 12.54 3.96
N TRP A 191 -2.00 11.38 3.65
CA TRP A 191 -3.24 11.30 2.88
C TRP A 191 -4.39 11.97 3.62
N VAL A 192 -4.65 11.58 4.87
CA VAL A 192 -5.74 12.15 5.68
C VAL A 192 -5.55 13.66 5.88
N ILE A 193 -4.33 14.11 6.22
CA ILE A 193 -3.98 15.52 6.39
C ILE A 193 -4.20 16.30 5.10
N SER A 194 -3.69 15.80 3.98
CA SER A 194 -3.80 16.48 2.70
C SER A 194 -5.24 16.49 2.17
N GLU A 195 -6.02 15.44 2.44
CA GLU A 195 -7.44 15.37 2.13
C GLU A 195 -8.25 16.37 2.96
N PHE A 196 -7.93 16.49 4.27
CA PHE A 196 -8.51 17.50 5.14
C PHE A 196 -8.19 18.91 4.64
N LEU A 197 -6.90 19.18 4.32
CA LEU A 197 -6.47 20.46 3.79
C LEU A 197 -7.12 20.77 2.44
N TYR A 198 -7.29 19.79 1.56
CA TYR A 198 -7.98 19.96 0.29
C TYR A 198 -9.40 20.51 0.47
N ASN A 199 -10.15 19.96 1.43
CA ASN A 199 -11.56 20.31 1.65
C ASN A 199 -11.77 21.60 2.47
N PHE A 200 -10.82 21.92 3.36
CA PHE A 200 -10.92 23.03 4.32
C PHE A 200 -9.80 24.06 4.16
N TYR A 201 -9.28 24.24 2.95
CA TYR A 201 -8.13 25.09 2.68
C TYR A 201 -8.30 26.52 3.17
N SER A 202 -7.39 26.97 4.04
CA SER A 202 -7.18 28.35 4.48
C SER A 202 -5.77 28.50 5.02
N SER A 203 -5.29 29.74 5.17
CA SER A 203 -3.97 30.01 5.78
C SER A 203 -3.85 29.41 7.18
N TYR A 204 -4.91 29.42 7.96
CA TYR A 204 -4.97 28.81 9.30
C TYR A 204 -4.93 27.27 9.21
N MET A 205 -5.72 26.67 8.33
CA MET A 205 -5.76 25.22 8.15
C MET A 205 -4.44 24.65 7.65
N ARG A 206 -3.64 25.39 6.90
CA ARG A 206 -2.29 24.98 6.51
C ARG A 206 -1.38 24.68 7.70
N VAL A 207 -1.59 25.40 8.82
CA VAL A 207 -0.83 25.18 10.07
C VAL A 207 -1.44 24.06 10.89
N ILE A 208 -2.78 24.07 11.07
CA ILE A 208 -3.45 23.17 12.02
C ILE A 208 -3.62 21.76 11.44
N SER A 209 -3.68 21.61 10.11
CA SER A 209 -3.91 20.30 9.50
C SER A 209 -2.88 19.24 9.92
N GLY A 210 -1.65 19.64 10.25
CA GLY A 210 -0.63 18.73 10.78
C GLY A 210 -1.05 17.98 12.04
N PHE A 211 -1.88 18.60 12.89
CA PHE A 211 -2.37 17.93 14.09
C PHE A 211 -3.31 16.74 13.82
N VAL A 212 -3.93 16.69 12.64
CA VAL A 212 -4.74 15.55 12.22
C VAL A 212 -3.90 14.28 12.16
N GLY A 213 -2.60 14.37 11.82
CA GLY A 213 -1.67 13.26 11.82
C GLY A 213 -1.55 12.55 13.17
N PHE A 214 -1.61 13.30 14.29
CA PHE A 214 -1.57 12.70 15.63
C PHE A 214 -2.87 11.95 15.96
N ALA A 215 -4.02 12.40 15.45
CA ALA A 215 -5.26 11.65 15.58
C ALA A 215 -5.19 10.32 14.79
N VAL A 216 -4.54 10.34 13.62
CA VAL A 216 -4.29 9.11 12.85
C VAL A 216 -3.37 8.17 13.64
N LEU A 217 -2.25 8.66 14.18
CA LEU A 217 -1.33 7.84 14.99
C LEU A 217 -2.03 7.20 16.19
N TRP A 218 -2.92 7.97 16.84
CA TRP A 218 -3.68 7.45 17.98
C TRP A 218 -4.58 6.28 17.58
N LEU A 219 -5.19 6.32 16.40
CA LEU A 219 -5.97 5.19 15.88
C LEU A 219 -5.09 3.94 15.64
N PHE A 220 -3.80 4.14 15.38
CA PHE A 220 -2.81 3.06 15.24
C PHE A 220 -2.11 2.68 16.56
N GLY A 221 -2.61 3.16 17.70
CA GLY A 221 -2.13 2.78 19.02
C GLY A 221 -1.02 3.65 19.60
N THR A 222 -0.51 4.64 18.86
CA THR A 222 0.54 5.56 19.34
C THR A 222 -0.08 6.83 19.92
N SER A 223 0.05 7.03 21.23
CA SER A 223 -0.53 8.21 21.87
C SER A 223 0.25 9.49 21.55
N PRO A 224 -0.41 10.67 21.42
CA PRO A 224 0.31 11.94 21.29
C PRO A 224 1.30 12.20 22.43
N TYR A 225 1.00 11.77 23.64
CA TYR A 225 1.90 11.88 24.79
C TYR A 225 3.21 11.12 24.55
N GLU A 226 3.13 9.90 24.05
CA GLU A 226 4.28 9.08 23.70
C GLU A 226 5.16 9.75 22.64
N VAL A 227 4.56 10.31 21.60
CA VAL A 227 5.27 11.06 20.57
C VAL A 227 6.02 12.25 21.15
N PHE A 228 5.38 13.06 22.01
CA PHE A 228 5.99 14.26 22.57
C PHE A 228 7.07 13.95 23.62
N THR A 229 6.99 12.80 24.28
CA THR A 229 8.02 12.39 25.25
C THR A 229 9.23 11.72 24.59
N ASN A 230 9.07 11.17 23.37
CA ASN A 230 10.11 10.45 22.63
C ASN A 230 10.31 11.06 21.23
N LEU A 231 10.48 12.37 21.13
CA LEU A 231 10.62 13.09 19.86
C LEU A 231 11.77 12.57 18.98
N GLN A 232 12.79 11.93 19.57
CA GLN A 232 13.90 11.34 18.82
C GLN A 232 13.43 10.16 17.96
N ASP A 233 12.54 9.35 18.49
CA ASP A 233 12.01 8.17 17.78
C ASP A 233 10.88 8.55 16.81
N PHE A 234 10.17 9.64 17.12
CA PHE A 234 9.04 10.12 16.33
C PHE A 234 9.34 11.39 15.51
N TRP A 235 10.62 11.69 15.24
CA TRP A 235 11.03 12.88 14.48
C TRP A 235 10.33 13.01 13.11
N TRP A 236 9.99 11.91 12.50
CA TRP A 236 9.29 11.84 11.22
C TRP A 236 7.87 12.42 11.27
N THR A 237 7.27 12.61 12.44
CA THR A 237 5.97 13.28 12.60
C THR A 237 6.03 14.75 12.17
N LEU A 238 7.22 15.34 12.06
CA LEU A 238 7.41 16.67 11.47
C LEU A 238 6.89 16.74 10.02
N PHE A 239 6.89 15.63 9.30
CA PHE A 239 6.31 15.57 7.94
C PHE A 239 4.79 15.76 7.92
N PHE A 240 4.08 15.69 9.04
CA PHE A 240 2.66 15.99 9.09
C PHE A 240 2.34 17.44 8.70
N TRP A 241 3.29 18.36 8.86
CA TRP A 241 3.15 19.73 8.39
C TRP A 241 3.50 19.94 6.92
N LEU A 242 4.10 18.94 6.27
CA LEU A 242 4.50 19.06 4.87
C LEU A 242 3.34 19.47 3.93
N PRO A 243 2.12 18.90 4.01
CA PRO A 243 1.00 19.33 3.16
C PRO A 243 0.67 20.81 3.32
N GLY A 244 0.70 21.31 4.55
CA GLY A 244 0.42 22.73 4.84
C GLY A 244 1.56 23.67 4.44
N LEU A 245 2.82 23.22 4.55
CA LEU A 245 3.99 24.02 4.18
C LEU A 245 4.09 24.21 2.68
N ILE A 246 3.96 23.13 1.90
CA ILE A 246 4.13 23.17 0.45
C ILE A 246 2.83 23.48 -0.30
N GLY A 247 1.66 23.13 0.25
CA GLY A 247 0.36 23.36 -0.38
C GLY A 247 0.02 24.85 -0.43
N THR A 248 0.33 25.53 -1.54
CA THR A 248 0.15 26.97 -1.69
C THR A 248 -1.11 27.35 -2.45
N ASN A 249 -1.68 26.41 -3.22
CA ASN A 249 -2.82 26.68 -4.08
C ASN A 249 -4.12 26.16 -3.44
N LYS A 250 -5.11 27.06 -3.36
CA LYS A 250 -6.44 26.67 -2.93
C LYS A 250 -7.11 25.87 -4.04
N PRO A 251 -7.64 24.65 -3.74
CA PRO A 251 -8.41 23.89 -4.71
C PRO A 251 -9.61 24.69 -5.24
N GLU A 252 -9.85 24.64 -6.54
CA GLU A 252 -10.95 25.37 -7.19
C GLU A 252 -12.32 24.87 -6.73
N SER A 253 -12.44 23.59 -6.39
CA SER A 253 -13.67 22.98 -5.94
C SER A 253 -13.43 21.99 -4.80
N LYS A 254 -14.44 21.79 -3.97
CA LYS A 254 -14.42 20.72 -2.96
C LYS A 254 -14.55 19.37 -3.66
N ARG A 255 -13.89 18.36 -3.12
CA ARG A 255 -13.99 16.99 -3.60
C ARG A 255 -15.42 16.46 -3.39
N LYS A 256 -15.95 15.81 -4.41
CA LYS A 256 -17.20 15.07 -4.29
C LYS A 256 -16.87 13.60 -4.14
N TYR A 257 -17.31 13.03 -3.04
CA TYR A 257 -17.16 11.60 -2.77
C TYR A 257 -18.34 10.84 -3.34
N ASN A 258 -18.07 9.78 -4.08
CA ASN A 258 -19.08 8.86 -4.57
C ASN A 258 -19.30 7.71 -3.57
N PRO A 259 -20.33 6.88 -3.73
CA PRO A 259 -20.57 5.75 -2.83
C PRO A 259 -19.42 4.76 -2.78
N TRP A 260 -18.66 4.60 -3.86
CA TRP A 260 -17.51 3.69 -3.93
C TRP A 260 -16.37 4.12 -3.03
N PHE A 261 -16.12 5.42 -2.87
CA PHE A 261 -15.17 5.92 -1.89
C PHE A 261 -15.50 5.47 -0.47
N PHE A 262 -16.79 5.58 -0.08
CA PHE A 262 -17.23 5.13 1.24
C PHE A 262 -17.16 3.60 1.37
N ALA A 263 -17.45 2.86 0.30
CA ALA A 263 -17.26 1.41 0.27
C ALA A 263 -15.77 1.04 0.46
N GLY A 264 -14.86 1.74 -0.21
CA GLY A 264 -13.41 1.57 -0.03
C GLY A 264 -12.97 1.83 1.40
N CYS A 265 -13.42 2.94 2.01
CA CYS A 265 -13.15 3.21 3.43
C CYS A 265 -13.70 2.11 4.34
N PHE A 266 -14.91 1.64 4.10
CA PHE A 266 -15.52 0.55 4.88
C PHE A 266 -14.70 -0.74 4.77
N PHE A 267 -14.35 -1.16 3.57
CA PHE A 267 -13.54 -2.36 3.37
C PHE A 267 -12.17 -2.21 4.03
N TYR A 268 -11.54 -1.05 3.94
CA TYR A 268 -10.24 -0.84 4.56
C TYR A 268 -10.31 -0.91 6.09
N ILE A 269 -11.32 -0.28 6.70
CA ILE A 269 -11.54 -0.34 8.16
C ILE A 269 -11.83 -1.78 8.60
N LEU A 270 -12.68 -2.50 7.85
CA LEU A 270 -12.99 -3.90 8.13
C LEU A 270 -11.74 -4.78 8.03
N ALA A 271 -10.95 -4.61 6.96
CA ALA A 271 -9.69 -5.31 6.77
C ALA A 271 -8.73 -5.05 7.94
N PHE A 272 -8.55 -3.77 8.32
CA PHE A 272 -7.67 -3.39 9.41
C PHE A 272 -8.12 -3.99 10.76
N THR A 273 -9.43 -4.02 11.03
CA THR A 273 -9.98 -4.66 12.23
C THR A 273 -9.65 -6.16 12.27
N ILE A 274 -9.80 -6.86 11.13
CA ILE A 274 -9.45 -8.28 11.03
C ILE A 274 -7.94 -8.49 11.20
N TRP A 275 -7.12 -7.63 10.62
CA TRP A 275 -5.67 -7.66 10.76
C TRP A 275 -5.24 -7.53 12.22
N LEU A 276 -5.82 -6.58 12.97
CA LEU A 276 -5.55 -6.41 14.40
C LEU A 276 -5.89 -7.65 15.22
N GLN A 277 -6.97 -8.37 14.86
CA GLN A 277 -7.36 -9.60 15.56
C GLN A 277 -6.48 -10.80 15.20
N GLY A 278 -5.93 -10.85 13.99
CA GLY A 278 -5.14 -11.97 13.51
C GLY A 278 -3.62 -11.84 13.65
N ASN A 279 -3.12 -10.70 14.12
CA ASN A 279 -1.70 -10.44 14.27
C ASN A 279 -1.23 -10.80 15.68
N LEU A 280 -0.42 -11.86 15.81
CA LEU A 280 0.06 -12.38 17.10
C LEU A 280 1.03 -11.43 17.83
N ILE A 281 1.63 -10.46 17.14
CA ILE A 281 2.44 -9.42 17.80
C ILE A 281 1.53 -8.43 18.54
N VAL A 282 0.38 -8.09 17.94
CA VAL A 282 -0.56 -7.12 18.50
C VAL A 282 -1.53 -7.78 19.49
N ASN A 283 -1.95 -9.01 19.20
CA ASN A 283 -2.91 -9.77 19.98
C ASN A 283 -2.44 -11.23 20.11
N PRO A 284 -1.46 -11.52 21.00
CA PRO A 284 -0.84 -12.85 21.11
C PRO A 284 -1.80 -13.95 21.57
N ASP A 285 -2.84 -13.60 22.33
CA ASP A 285 -3.82 -14.54 22.88
C ASP A 285 -5.13 -14.60 22.08
N THR A 286 -5.07 -14.24 20.80
CA THR A 286 -6.27 -14.15 19.96
C THR A 286 -6.94 -15.51 19.73
N GLU A 287 -8.25 -15.56 19.94
CA GLU A 287 -9.08 -16.72 19.59
C GLU A 287 -9.30 -16.89 18.07
N TRP A 288 -8.84 -15.93 17.26
CA TRP A 288 -8.98 -15.95 15.80
C TRP A 288 -7.84 -16.73 15.11
N CYS A 289 -6.83 -17.16 15.87
CA CYS A 289 -5.70 -17.87 15.31
C CYS A 289 -5.94 -19.39 15.26
N TYR A 290 -6.12 -19.88 14.05
CA TYR A 290 -6.18 -21.31 13.73
C TYR A 290 -5.08 -21.64 12.71
N PRO A 291 -3.85 -21.97 13.14
CA PRO A 291 -2.66 -22.01 12.28
C PRO A 291 -2.74 -22.94 11.07
N ASP A 292 -3.55 -23.98 11.17
CA ASP A 292 -3.70 -24.99 10.12
C ASP A 292 -4.99 -24.79 9.28
N SER A 293 -5.70 -23.67 9.50
CA SER A 293 -6.89 -23.31 8.72
C SER A 293 -6.50 -22.69 7.39
N ILE A 294 -7.27 -22.98 6.33
CA ILE A 294 -7.18 -22.28 5.06
C ILE A 294 -7.74 -20.84 5.14
N ILE A 295 -8.61 -20.58 6.12
CA ILE A 295 -9.16 -19.25 6.38
C ILE A 295 -8.31 -18.59 7.45
N GLN A 296 -7.34 -17.80 7.01
CA GLN A 296 -6.48 -17.02 7.89
C GLN A 296 -6.97 -15.57 7.98
N PRO A 297 -6.95 -14.96 9.18
CA PRO A 297 -7.31 -13.55 9.32
C PRO A 297 -6.49 -12.64 8.40
N HIS A 298 -5.20 -12.93 8.25
CA HIS A 298 -4.33 -12.13 7.39
C HIS A 298 -4.64 -12.35 5.89
N ALA A 299 -5.02 -13.54 5.48
CA ALA A 299 -5.52 -13.80 4.12
C ALA A 299 -6.81 -13.02 3.84
N LEU A 300 -7.72 -12.94 4.80
CA LEU A 300 -8.93 -12.09 4.69
C LEU A 300 -8.59 -10.62 4.60
N TRP A 301 -7.58 -10.16 5.36
CA TRP A 301 -7.05 -8.80 5.24
C TRP A 301 -6.66 -8.48 3.79
N HIS A 302 -5.87 -9.34 3.13
CA HIS A 302 -5.46 -9.14 1.74
C HIS A 302 -6.65 -9.04 0.79
N ILE A 303 -7.61 -9.98 0.88
CA ILE A 303 -8.78 -10.01 -0.01
C ILE A 303 -9.64 -8.75 0.18
N ILE A 304 -9.90 -8.34 1.42
CA ILE A 304 -10.74 -7.18 1.69
C ILE A 304 -10.00 -5.88 1.33
N CYS A 305 -8.68 -5.80 1.54
CA CYS A 305 -7.86 -4.69 1.04
C CYS A 305 -7.89 -4.62 -0.49
N ALA A 306 -7.85 -5.75 -1.21
CA ALA A 306 -7.99 -5.77 -2.66
C ALA A 306 -9.35 -5.21 -3.12
N LEU A 307 -10.44 -5.49 -2.40
CA LEU A 307 -11.73 -4.87 -2.65
C LEU A 307 -11.75 -3.37 -2.33
N ALA A 308 -11.06 -2.95 -1.28
CA ALA A 308 -10.88 -1.53 -0.97
C ALA A 308 -10.15 -0.82 -2.10
N THR A 309 -9.03 -1.36 -2.60
CA THR A 309 -8.27 -0.75 -3.71
C THR A 309 -9.10 -0.63 -4.99
N LEU A 310 -9.98 -1.59 -5.26
CA LEU A 310 -10.89 -1.54 -6.40
C LEU A 310 -11.96 -0.46 -6.26
N SER A 311 -12.36 -0.18 -5.01
CA SER A 311 -13.45 0.76 -4.72
C SER A 311 -13.01 2.23 -4.76
N PHE A 312 -11.74 2.52 -4.47
CA PHE A 312 -11.16 3.86 -4.57
C PHE A 312 -10.87 4.26 -6.01
#